data_c105b09ca5bbc71430ec1a8f90731f6c
#
_entry.id   c105b09ca5bbc71430ec1a8f90731f6c
#
_cell.length_a   1.000
_cell.length_b   1.000
_cell.length_c   1.000
_cell.angle_alpha   90.00
_cell.angle_beta   90.00
_cell.angle_gamma   90.00
#
_symmetry.space_group_name_H-M   'P 1'
#
loop_
_entity.id
_entity.type
_entity.pdbx_description
1 polymer ?
#
loop_
_entity_poly.entity_id
_entity_poly.type
_entity_poly.pdbx_seq_one_letter_code
_entity_poly.pdbx_strand_id
1 'polypeptide(L)'
;VYCAAGSRSVFAAKTLADLGYTHVVSMEGGFTKWKSEGRKWSMPESLTRHQRNRYQRHLLLPEVGEEGQNQLLDAKVLILGAGGLGSPAAMYLAAAGIGTLGVVDMDVVDESNLQRQVIHNTGRVGQSKVESAKQTITALNPDIQIETYDTRLNADNVLDLLAGWEVVVDGADNFPSRYLLNDASVKLGIPVVHGSIFRFEGQVTVFDPLKGPTYRDYVPVPPPPELAPSCAEAGVLGVLPGVIGSLQALETIKLVLQLGDSLIGRLLAFDALDMTFREYKIHRDPKNQVTHENRDRINIAEYDQYCSPSVN
;
A
#
# COMPACT_ATOMS: atom_id res chain seq x y z
N VAL A 1 -29.41 7.11 -22.82
CA VAL A 1 -29.05 7.46 -21.43
C VAL A 1 -30.18 7.06 -20.49
N TYR A 2 -29.85 6.68 -19.26
CA TYR A 2 -30.81 6.39 -18.20
C TYR A 2 -30.26 6.78 -16.84
N CYS A 3 -31.14 6.92 -15.84
CA CYS A 3 -30.78 7.04 -14.42
C CYS A 3 -31.79 6.25 -13.58
N ALA A 4 -31.74 6.34 -12.27
CA ALA A 4 -32.63 5.57 -11.40
C ALA A 4 -34.11 5.85 -11.70
N ALA A 5 -34.54 7.13 -11.73
CA ALA A 5 -35.95 7.55 -11.85
C ALA A 5 -36.29 8.29 -13.17
N GLY A 6 -35.33 8.45 -14.09
CA GLY A 6 -35.56 9.12 -15.39
C GLY A 6 -35.30 10.62 -15.42
N SER A 7 -35.38 11.35 -14.29
CA SER A 7 -35.24 12.81 -14.27
C SER A 7 -33.84 13.31 -14.67
N ARG A 8 -32.79 12.75 -14.10
CA ARG A 8 -31.40 13.12 -14.44
C ARG A 8 -31.03 12.78 -15.87
N SER A 9 -31.54 11.67 -16.41
CA SER A 9 -31.25 11.26 -17.78
C SER A 9 -31.94 12.19 -18.84
N VAL A 10 -33.03 12.86 -18.51
CA VAL A 10 -33.64 13.88 -19.37
C VAL A 10 -32.69 15.08 -19.51
N PHE A 11 -32.12 15.57 -18.41
CA PHE A 11 -31.14 16.67 -18.48
C PHE A 11 -29.87 16.26 -19.24
N ALA A 12 -29.35 15.06 -18.98
CA ALA A 12 -28.21 14.53 -19.74
C ALA A 12 -28.50 14.38 -21.23
N ALA A 13 -29.69 13.90 -21.60
CA ALA A 13 -30.10 13.80 -22.98
C ALA A 13 -30.17 15.17 -23.68
N LYS A 14 -30.68 16.19 -22.99
CA LYS A 14 -30.73 17.56 -23.51
C LYS A 14 -29.30 18.10 -23.71
N THR A 15 -28.42 17.97 -22.74
CA THR A 15 -27.02 18.40 -22.86
C THR A 15 -26.31 17.71 -24.03
N LEU A 16 -26.51 16.40 -24.21
CA LEU A 16 -25.95 15.68 -25.35
C LEU A 16 -26.50 16.17 -26.70
N ALA A 17 -27.80 16.47 -26.76
CA ALA A 17 -28.40 17.06 -27.97
C ALA A 17 -27.82 18.46 -28.26
N ASP A 18 -27.63 19.30 -27.24
CA ASP A 18 -27.01 20.62 -27.35
C ASP A 18 -25.53 20.53 -27.80
N LEU A 19 -24.86 19.42 -27.49
CA LEU A 19 -23.49 19.10 -27.94
C LEU A 19 -23.44 18.49 -29.36
N GLY A 20 -24.59 18.36 -30.06
CA GLY A 20 -24.65 17.91 -31.44
C GLY A 20 -24.91 16.40 -31.66
N TYR A 21 -25.19 15.63 -30.62
CA TYR A 21 -25.57 14.23 -30.73
C TYR A 21 -27.03 14.14 -31.24
N THR A 22 -27.26 13.54 -32.42
CA THR A 22 -28.56 13.55 -33.10
C THR A 22 -29.50 12.41 -32.69
N HIS A 23 -28.99 11.35 -32.09
CA HIS A 23 -29.78 10.17 -31.69
C HIS A 23 -29.67 9.89 -30.17
N VAL A 24 -30.18 10.82 -29.37
CA VAL A 24 -30.17 10.67 -27.91
C VAL A 24 -31.52 10.22 -27.42
N VAL A 25 -31.57 9.08 -26.74
CA VAL A 25 -32.78 8.52 -26.13
C VAL A 25 -32.64 8.54 -24.63
N SER A 26 -33.65 9.04 -23.89
CA SER A 26 -33.75 8.94 -22.45
C SER A 26 -34.83 7.94 -22.06
N MET A 27 -34.50 7.03 -21.15
CA MET A 27 -35.44 6.01 -20.68
C MET A 27 -36.40 6.60 -19.64
N GLU A 28 -37.69 6.70 -20.02
CA GLU A 28 -38.74 7.22 -19.16
C GLU A 28 -38.92 6.36 -17.89
N GLY A 29 -39.02 6.99 -16.72
CA GLY A 29 -39.12 6.33 -15.44
C GLY A 29 -37.80 5.66 -14.95
N GLY A 30 -36.75 5.73 -15.80
CA GLY A 30 -35.40 5.23 -15.47
C GLY A 30 -35.35 3.73 -15.21
N PHE A 31 -34.24 3.32 -14.63
CA PHE A 31 -33.98 1.89 -14.34
C PHE A 31 -34.94 1.30 -13.30
N THR A 32 -35.48 2.11 -12.40
CA THR A 32 -36.47 1.66 -11.40
C THR A 32 -37.75 1.17 -12.07
N LYS A 33 -38.32 1.95 -13.05
CA LYS A 33 -39.49 1.55 -13.83
C LYS A 33 -39.20 0.32 -14.67
N TRP A 34 -38.04 0.26 -15.35
CA TRP A 34 -37.60 -0.90 -16.13
C TRP A 34 -37.65 -2.20 -15.31
N LYS A 35 -37.14 -2.17 -14.07
CA LYS A 35 -37.17 -3.35 -13.16
C LYS A 35 -38.58 -3.68 -12.68
N SER A 36 -39.39 -2.67 -12.31
CA SER A 36 -40.77 -2.89 -11.83
C SER A 36 -41.69 -3.46 -12.92
N GLU A 37 -41.41 -3.20 -14.19
CA GLU A 37 -42.13 -3.78 -15.36
C GLU A 37 -41.66 -5.22 -15.69
N GLY A 38 -40.74 -5.81 -14.89
CA GLY A 38 -40.23 -7.16 -15.10
C GLY A 38 -39.39 -7.32 -16.37
N ARG A 39 -38.90 -6.23 -16.94
CA ARG A 39 -38.04 -6.27 -18.15
C ARG A 39 -36.68 -6.91 -17.82
N LYS A 40 -36.15 -7.66 -18.77
CA LYS A 40 -34.85 -8.29 -18.64
C LYS A 40 -33.76 -7.24 -18.49
N TRP A 41 -32.90 -7.46 -17.52
CA TRP A 41 -31.67 -6.69 -17.30
C TRP A 41 -30.60 -7.62 -16.75
N SER A 42 -29.36 -7.34 -17.05
CA SER A 42 -28.21 -7.99 -16.44
C SER A 42 -27.25 -6.93 -15.94
N MET A 43 -26.70 -7.13 -14.77
CA MET A 43 -25.45 -6.46 -14.43
C MET A 43 -24.32 -7.31 -15.01
N PRO A 44 -23.29 -6.71 -15.59
CA PRO A 44 -22.04 -7.43 -15.76
C PRO A 44 -21.62 -7.92 -14.36
N GLU A 45 -21.66 -9.22 -14.11
CA GLU A 45 -21.21 -9.79 -12.85
C GLU A 45 -19.68 -9.88 -12.90
N SER A 46 -19.01 -8.77 -12.62
CA SER A 46 -17.55 -8.76 -12.43
C SER A 46 -17.14 -9.37 -11.09
N LEU A 47 -18.04 -9.31 -10.08
CA LEU A 47 -17.82 -9.88 -8.75
C LEU A 47 -18.76 -11.08 -8.52
N THR A 48 -18.24 -12.15 -7.96
CA THR A 48 -19.03 -13.28 -7.48
C THR A 48 -19.98 -12.86 -6.34
N ARG A 49 -21.02 -13.65 -6.09
CA ARG A 49 -21.94 -13.39 -4.95
C ARG A 49 -21.18 -13.32 -3.62
N HIS A 50 -20.16 -14.18 -3.44
CA HIS A 50 -19.34 -14.20 -2.24
C HIS A 50 -18.53 -12.90 -2.09
N GLN A 51 -17.86 -12.45 -3.16
CA GLN A 51 -17.12 -11.20 -3.20
C GLN A 51 -18.02 -9.98 -2.94
N ARG A 52 -19.22 -9.94 -3.54
CA ARG A 52 -20.21 -8.89 -3.26
C ARG A 52 -20.60 -8.81 -1.79
N ASN A 53 -20.75 -9.95 -1.14
CA ASN A 53 -21.06 -10.00 0.29
C ASN A 53 -19.83 -9.54 1.13
N ARG A 54 -18.64 -10.02 0.81
CA ARG A 54 -17.38 -9.66 1.49
C ARG A 54 -17.10 -8.17 1.41
N TYR A 55 -17.17 -7.59 0.22
CA TYR A 55 -16.81 -6.19 -0.05
C TYR A 55 -18.01 -5.24 -0.03
N GLN A 56 -19.16 -5.66 0.49
CA GLN A 56 -20.40 -4.87 0.47
C GLN A 56 -20.20 -3.43 0.94
N ARG A 57 -19.38 -3.21 1.96
CA ARG A 57 -19.14 -1.87 2.52
C ARG A 57 -18.35 -0.98 1.58
N HIS A 58 -17.40 -1.53 0.84
CA HIS A 58 -16.69 -0.81 -0.23
C HIS A 58 -17.63 -0.48 -1.39
N LEU A 59 -18.48 -1.41 -1.79
CA LEU A 59 -19.42 -1.22 -2.89
C LEU A 59 -20.46 -0.12 -2.64
N LEU A 60 -20.71 0.23 -1.37
CA LEU A 60 -21.60 1.32 -0.98
C LEU A 60 -20.95 2.71 -1.06
N LEU A 61 -19.62 2.79 -1.11
CA LEU A 61 -18.89 4.04 -1.26
C LEU A 61 -18.90 4.44 -2.75
N PRO A 62 -19.46 5.61 -3.12
CA PRO A 62 -19.51 6.03 -4.52
C PRO A 62 -18.13 6.13 -5.18
N GLU A 63 -17.10 6.45 -4.38
CA GLU A 63 -15.72 6.62 -4.82
C GLU A 63 -15.01 5.28 -5.09
N VAL A 64 -15.51 4.17 -4.53
CA VAL A 64 -14.99 2.82 -4.75
C VAL A 64 -15.90 2.04 -5.70
N GLY A 65 -17.13 1.76 -5.26
CA GLY A 65 -18.10 1.02 -6.05
C GLY A 65 -17.59 -0.36 -6.51
N GLU A 66 -18.20 -0.88 -7.54
CA GLU A 66 -17.80 -2.16 -8.15
C GLU A 66 -16.52 -2.01 -9.00
N GLU A 67 -16.35 -0.88 -9.66
CA GLU A 67 -15.19 -0.59 -10.49
C GLU A 67 -13.90 -0.51 -9.63
N GLY A 68 -13.94 0.26 -8.53
CA GLY A 68 -12.81 0.35 -7.62
C GLY A 68 -12.51 -0.98 -6.93
N GLN A 69 -13.53 -1.78 -6.57
CA GLN A 69 -13.29 -3.10 -6.01
C GLN A 69 -12.63 -4.06 -7.00
N ASN A 70 -12.95 -3.98 -8.28
CA ASN A 70 -12.26 -4.75 -9.32
C ASN A 70 -10.80 -4.28 -9.47
N GLN A 71 -10.53 -2.97 -9.43
CA GLN A 71 -9.16 -2.46 -9.44
C GLN A 71 -8.35 -3.00 -8.26
N LEU A 72 -8.94 -3.07 -7.05
CA LEU A 72 -8.27 -3.69 -5.90
C LEU A 72 -7.99 -5.18 -6.13
N LEU A 73 -8.94 -5.93 -6.70
CA LEU A 73 -8.79 -7.36 -6.99
C LEU A 73 -7.76 -7.65 -8.10
N ASP A 74 -7.52 -6.71 -8.99
CA ASP A 74 -6.51 -6.82 -10.05
C ASP A 74 -5.12 -6.36 -9.58
N ALA A 75 -5.05 -5.56 -8.51
CA ALA A 75 -3.82 -4.93 -8.03
C ALA A 75 -2.82 -5.92 -7.42
N LYS A 76 -1.53 -5.59 -7.56
CA LYS A 76 -0.38 -6.33 -7.02
C LYS A 76 0.44 -5.45 -6.09
N VAL A 77 0.52 -5.82 -4.82
CA VAL A 77 1.23 -5.06 -3.79
C VAL A 77 2.26 -5.95 -3.10
N LEU A 78 3.50 -5.48 -3.03
CA LEU A 78 4.58 -6.13 -2.29
C LEU A 78 4.72 -5.50 -0.90
N ILE A 79 4.83 -6.34 0.13
CA ILE A 79 5.08 -5.92 1.51
C ILE A 79 6.48 -6.37 1.89
N LEU A 80 7.35 -5.43 2.15
CA LEU A 80 8.70 -5.67 2.64
C LEU A 80 8.67 -5.72 4.17
N GLY A 81 8.85 -6.91 4.72
CA GLY A 81 8.80 -7.18 6.16
C GLY A 81 7.41 -7.58 6.68
N ALA A 82 7.30 -8.76 7.27
CA ALA A 82 6.11 -9.25 7.99
C ALA A 82 6.18 -8.91 9.50
N GLY A 83 6.85 -7.81 9.83
CA GLY A 83 7.06 -7.31 11.18
C GLY A 83 5.91 -6.45 11.71
N GLY A 84 6.24 -5.50 12.58
CA GLY A 84 5.26 -4.63 13.24
C GLY A 84 4.43 -3.77 12.29
N LEU A 85 5.05 -3.13 11.29
CA LEU A 85 4.39 -2.31 10.28
C LEU A 85 3.69 -3.17 9.21
N GLY A 86 4.39 -4.19 8.70
CA GLY A 86 3.86 -5.06 7.67
C GLY A 86 2.66 -5.89 8.13
N SER A 87 2.58 -6.27 9.41
CA SER A 87 1.46 -7.04 9.96
C SER A 87 0.09 -6.37 9.74
N PRO A 88 -0.17 -5.17 10.27
CA PRO A 88 -1.46 -4.49 10.06
C PRO A 88 -1.65 -4.10 8.59
N ALA A 89 -0.60 -3.68 7.88
CA ALA A 89 -0.70 -3.35 6.46
C ALA A 89 -1.17 -4.55 5.64
N ALA A 90 -0.54 -5.71 5.81
CA ALA A 90 -0.93 -6.95 5.11
C ALA A 90 -2.37 -7.36 5.42
N MET A 91 -2.78 -7.30 6.69
CA MET A 91 -4.13 -7.68 7.09
C MET A 91 -5.19 -6.78 6.49
N TYR A 92 -5.01 -5.46 6.51
CA TYR A 92 -5.98 -4.52 5.93
C TYR A 92 -6.00 -4.56 4.40
N LEU A 93 -4.87 -4.71 3.74
CA LEU A 93 -4.81 -4.88 2.29
C LEU A 93 -5.47 -6.18 1.84
N ALA A 94 -5.25 -7.27 2.57
CA ALA A 94 -5.92 -8.54 2.34
C ALA A 94 -7.45 -8.44 2.55
N ALA A 95 -7.88 -7.81 3.65
CA ALA A 95 -9.30 -7.59 3.94
C ALA A 95 -9.97 -6.70 2.89
N ALA A 96 -9.27 -5.70 2.37
CA ALA A 96 -9.74 -4.83 1.29
C ALA A 96 -9.84 -5.54 -0.06
N GLY A 97 -9.15 -6.68 -0.23
CA GLY A 97 -9.20 -7.46 -1.46
C GLY A 97 -8.16 -7.03 -2.50
N ILE A 98 -6.95 -6.64 -2.08
CA ILE A 98 -5.82 -6.55 -2.99
C ILE A 98 -5.57 -7.96 -3.56
N GLY A 99 -5.70 -8.10 -4.90
CA GLY A 99 -5.77 -9.40 -5.55
C GLY A 99 -4.52 -10.26 -5.41
N THR A 100 -3.34 -9.64 -5.40
CA THR A 100 -2.07 -10.32 -5.15
C THR A 100 -1.25 -9.56 -4.12
N LEU A 101 -0.92 -10.20 -3.00
CA LEU A 101 0.02 -9.69 -2.00
C LEU A 101 1.30 -10.51 -2.02
N GLY A 102 2.44 -9.83 -2.24
CA GLY A 102 3.76 -10.39 -1.99
C GLY A 102 4.21 -10.06 -0.57
N VAL A 103 4.85 -10.99 0.11
CA VAL A 103 5.43 -10.78 1.44
C VAL A 103 6.88 -11.25 1.45
N VAL A 104 7.79 -10.34 1.74
CA VAL A 104 9.24 -10.60 1.84
C VAL A 104 9.67 -10.49 3.29
N ASP A 105 10.22 -11.55 3.86
CA ASP A 105 10.82 -11.55 5.20
C ASP A 105 11.70 -12.81 5.32
N MET A 106 12.82 -12.76 6.03
CA MET A 106 13.71 -13.90 6.20
C MET A 106 13.69 -14.48 7.63
N ASP A 107 12.97 -13.83 8.53
CA ASP A 107 12.97 -14.19 9.94
C ASP A 107 11.99 -15.31 10.26
N VAL A 108 12.14 -15.86 11.44
CA VAL A 108 11.15 -16.72 12.08
C VAL A 108 10.32 -15.94 13.09
N VAL A 109 9.14 -16.44 13.38
CA VAL A 109 8.27 -15.91 14.43
C VAL A 109 8.91 -16.14 15.79
N ASP A 110 9.11 -15.06 16.55
CA ASP A 110 9.63 -15.09 17.91
C ASP A 110 8.59 -14.57 18.89
N GLU A 111 8.54 -15.14 20.10
CA GLU A 111 7.56 -14.76 21.12
C GLU A 111 7.67 -13.28 21.50
N SER A 112 8.88 -12.71 21.55
CA SER A 112 9.14 -11.30 21.83
C SER A 112 8.57 -10.35 20.76
N ASN A 113 8.25 -10.86 19.60
CA ASN A 113 7.68 -10.09 18.49
C ASN A 113 6.15 -9.97 18.59
N LEU A 114 5.46 -10.89 19.26
CA LEU A 114 4.00 -11.03 19.23
C LEU A 114 3.27 -9.82 19.84
N GLN A 115 3.92 -9.03 20.67
CA GLN A 115 3.36 -7.81 21.25
C GLN A 115 3.07 -6.70 20.21
N ARG A 116 3.63 -6.82 18.96
CA ARG A 116 3.43 -5.86 17.88
C ARG A 116 3.22 -6.48 16.48
N GLN A 117 3.57 -7.74 16.29
CA GLN A 117 3.46 -8.44 15.00
C GLN A 117 2.19 -9.30 14.97
N VAL A 118 1.04 -8.62 14.95
CA VAL A 118 -0.31 -9.21 15.16
C VAL A 118 -0.77 -10.20 14.08
N ILE A 119 -0.05 -10.30 12.97
CA ILE A 119 -0.30 -11.30 11.92
C ILE A 119 0.15 -12.70 12.34
N HIS A 120 1.04 -12.80 13.34
CA HIS A 120 1.55 -14.03 13.91
C HIS A 120 0.83 -14.39 15.21
N ASN A 121 1.07 -15.59 15.72
CA ASN A 121 0.53 -16.04 17.01
C ASN A 121 1.46 -17.06 17.69
N THR A 122 1.22 -17.33 18.97
CA THR A 122 2.03 -18.23 19.79
C THR A 122 2.20 -19.63 19.20
N GLY A 123 1.16 -20.17 18.55
CA GLY A 123 1.21 -21.50 17.93
C GLY A 123 2.14 -21.61 16.71
N ARG A 124 2.70 -20.47 16.27
CA ARG A 124 3.59 -20.39 15.10
C ARG A 124 5.01 -19.94 15.45
N VAL A 125 5.35 -19.83 16.71
CA VAL A 125 6.72 -19.52 17.15
C VAL A 125 7.69 -20.55 16.55
N GLY A 126 8.78 -20.05 15.93
CA GLY A 126 9.77 -20.84 15.19
C GLY A 126 9.42 -21.11 13.72
N GLN A 127 8.22 -20.80 13.24
CA GLN A 127 7.89 -20.87 11.81
C GLN A 127 8.42 -19.62 11.06
N SER A 128 8.69 -19.77 9.76
CA SER A 128 8.98 -18.63 8.88
C SER A 128 7.87 -17.59 8.97
N LYS A 129 8.24 -16.29 9.09
CA LYS A 129 7.28 -15.19 9.17
C LYS A 129 6.41 -15.11 7.92
N VAL A 130 6.96 -15.35 6.73
CA VAL A 130 6.19 -15.27 5.48
C VAL A 130 5.14 -16.39 5.41
N GLU A 131 5.46 -17.60 5.86
CA GLU A 131 4.50 -18.70 5.90
C GLU A 131 3.43 -18.50 6.98
N SER A 132 3.80 -17.96 8.14
CA SER A 132 2.85 -17.57 9.18
C SER A 132 1.91 -16.47 8.72
N ALA A 133 2.42 -15.45 8.02
CA ALA A 133 1.62 -14.38 7.41
C ALA A 133 0.65 -14.93 6.36
N LYS A 134 1.12 -15.79 5.45
CA LYS A 134 0.29 -16.46 4.44
C LYS A 134 -0.89 -17.19 5.06
N GLN A 135 -0.67 -17.96 6.12
CA GLN A 135 -1.75 -18.67 6.81
C GLN A 135 -2.81 -17.71 7.36
N THR A 136 -2.40 -16.61 8.00
CA THR A 136 -3.33 -15.59 8.54
C THR A 136 -4.10 -14.90 7.43
N ILE A 137 -3.42 -14.46 6.38
CA ILE A 137 -4.02 -13.73 5.25
C ILE A 137 -5.01 -14.65 4.50
N THR A 138 -4.63 -15.89 4.22
CA THR A 138 -5.51 -16.85 3.53
C THR A 138 -6.77 -17.17 4.36
N ALA A 139 -6.62 -17.29 5.68
CA ALA A 139 -7.77 -17.48 6.58
C ALA A 139 -8.69 -16.25 6.62
N LEU A 140 -8.14 -15.04 6.50
CA LEU A 140 -8.90 -13.78 6.47
C LEU A 140 -9.62 -13.60 5.13
N ASN A 141 -8.92 -13.79 4.02
CA ASN A 141 -9.45 -13.62 2.66
C ASN A 141 -8.90 -14.68 1.70
N PRO A 142 -9.64 -15.77 1.47
CA PRO A 142 -9.22 -16.84 0.56
C PRO A 142 -9.33 -16.48 -0.93
N ASP A 143 -9.92 -15.32 -1.28
CA ASP A 143 -10.14 -14.90 -2.67
C ASP A 143 -8.92 -14.24 -3.29
N ILE A 144 -7.87 -13.95 -2.51
CA ILE A 144 -6.64 -13.29 -2.97
C ILE A 144 -5.46 -14.25 -3.05
N GLN A 145 -4.47 -13.90 -3.85
CA GLN A 145 -3.23 -14.66 -3.99
C GLN A 145 -2.15 -14.12 -3.06
N ILE A 146 -1.38 -15.03 -2.44
CA ILE A 146 -0.27 -14.68 -1.56
C ILE A 146 1.00 -15.33 -2.09
N GLU A 147 1.96 -14.49 -2.46
CA GLU A 147 3.31 -14.87 -2.84
C GLU A 147 4.25 -14.63 -1.66
N THR A 148 5.01 -15.64 -1.26
CA THR A 148 5.94 -15.57 -0.13
C THR A 148 7.37 -15.67 -0.59
N TYR A 149 8.22 -14.77 -0.08
CA TYR A 149 9.64 -14.71 -0.37
C TYR A 149 10.42 -14.79 0.95
N ASP A 150 10.83 -16.00 1.33
CA ASP A 150 11.65 -16.27 2.53
C ASP A 150 13.11 -15.94 2.23
N THR A 151 13.40 -14.64 2.18
CA THR A 151 14.72 -14.13 1.80
C THR A 151 14.96 -12.73 2.33
N ARG A 152 16.23 -12.38 2.51
CA ARG A 152 16.65 -11.00 2.77
C ARG A 152 16.70 -10.22 1.45
N LEU A 153 16.22 -8.98 1.48
CA LEU A 153 16.45 -8.03 0.39
C LEU A 153 17.94 -7.70 0.29
N ASN A 154 18.53 -7.89 -0.89
CA ASN A 154 19.94 -7.64 -1.17
C ASN A 154 20.13 -7.12 -2.59
N ALA A 155 21.37 -6.69 -2.93
CA ALA A 155 21.65 -6.10 -4.23
C ALA A 155 21.44 -7.07 -5.41
N ASP A 156 21.59 -8.37 -5.19
CA ASP A 156 21.45 -9.37 -6.25
C ASP A 156 19.98 -9.69 -6.57
N ASN A 157 19.08 -9.57 -5.58
CA ASN A 157 17.68 -9.99 -5.75
C ASN A 157 16.66 -8.86 -5.80
N VAL A 158 17.00 -7.64 -5.39
CA VAL A 158 16.02 -6.55 -5.19
C VAL A 158 15.26 -6.19 -6.46
N LEU A 159 15.92 -6.14 -7.61
CA LEU A 159 15.28 -5.78 -8.88
C LEU A 159 14.27 -6.85 -9.31
N ASP A 160 14.63 -8.12 -9.20
CA ASP A 160 13.75 -9.24 -9.54
C ASP A 160 12.57 -9.34 -8.56
N LEU A 161 12.82 -9.12 -7.26
CA LEU A 161 11.77 -9.12 -6.24
C LEU A 161 10.77 -7.99 -6.41
N LEU A 162 11.20 -6.81 -6.88
CA LEU A 162 10.32 -5.66 -7.09
C LEU A 162 9.64 -5.68 -8.47
N ALA A 163 10.17 -6.42 -9.44
CA ALA A 163 9.63 -6.43 -10.79
C ALA A 163 8.18 -6.94 -10.84
N GLY A 164 7.31 -6.17 -11.50
CA GLY A 164 5.91 -6.54 -11.73
C GLY A 164 4.94 -6.21 -10.58
N TRP A 165 5.41 -5.57 -9.51
CA TRP A 165 4.56 -5.01 -8.46
C TRP A 165 4.20 -3.56 -8.77
N GLU A 166 2.98 -3.15 -8.41
CA GLU A 166 2.48 -1.80 -8.65
C GLU A 166 2.83 -0.83 -7.53
N VAL A 167 2.89 -1.34 -6.29
CA VAL A 167 3.19 -0.58 -5.07
C VAL A 167 4.00 -1.46 -4.13
N VAL A 168 4.99 -0.88 -3.45
CA VAL A 168 5.71 -1.53 -2.35
C VAL A 168 5.36 -0.85 -1.04
N VAL A 169 4.99 -1.63 -0.02
CA VAL A 169 4.82 -1.17 1.36
C VAL A 169 6.11 -1.43 2.12
N ASP A 170 6.74 -0.37 2.59
CA ASP A 170 8.00 -0.45 3.33
C ASP A 170 7.73 -0.69 4.82
N GLY A 171 7.96 -1.93 5.26
CA GLY A 171 7.97 -2.34 6.65
C GLY A 171 9.38 -2.62 7.19
N ALA A 172 10.44 -2.18 6.47
CA ALA A 172 11.82 -2.37 6.90
C ALA A 172 12.13 -1.57 8.19
N ASP A 173 12.93 -2.16 9.05
CA ASP A 173 13.36 -1.58 10.33
C ASP A 173 14.81 -1.08 10.33
N ASN A 174 15.47 -1.11 9.16
CA ASN A 174 16.88 -0.73 9.02
C ASN A 174 17.14 0.15 7.78
N PHE A 175 18.17 0.97 7.88
CA PHE A 175 18.55 1.89 6.81
C PHE A 175 19.05 1.20 5.53
N PRO A 176 19.93 0.17 5.58
CA PRO A 176 20.39 -0.52 4.37
C PRO A 176 19.26 -0.98 3.47
N SER A 177 18.25 -1.65 4.03
CA SER A 177 17.07 -2.11 3.27
C SER A 177 16.29 -0.95 2.66
N ARG A 178 16.18 0.18 3.36
CA ARG A 178 15.47 1.37 2.86
C ARG A 178 16.20 2.04 1.70
N TYR A 179 17.53 2.16 1.77
CA TYR A 179 18.31 2.72 0.65
C TYR A 179 18.29 1.81 -0.56
N LEU A 180 18.43 0.50 -0.35
CA LEU A 180 18.35 -0.48 -1.41
C LEU A 180 16.97 -0.49 -2.08
N LEU A 181 15.91 -0.48 -1.26
CA LEU A 181 14.54 -0.36 -1.73
C LEU A 181 14.33 0.93 -2.53
N ASN A 182 14.81 2.07 -2.02
CA ASN A 182 14.74 3.35 -2.73
C ASN A 182 15.37 3.27 -4.10
N ASP A 183 16.62 2.79 -4.18
CA ASP A 183 17.36 2.79 -5.44
C ASP A 183 16.71 1.86 -6.48
N ALA A 184 16.24 0.70 -6.05
CA ALA A 184 15.51 -0.22 -6.90
C ALA A 184 14.14 0.35 -7.34
N SER A 185 13.38 0.96 -6.41
CA SER A 185 12.09 1.57 -6.71
C SER A 185 12.23 2.72 -7.70
N VAL A 186 13.25 3.57 -7.53
CA VAL A 186 13.57 4.67 -8.47
C VAL A 186 13.93 4.13 -9.84
N LYS A 187 14.75 3.07 -9.90
CA LYS A 187 15.15 2.43 -11.16
C LYS A 187 13.96 1.84 -11.91
N LEU A 188 13.04 1.21 -11.21
CA LEU A 188 11.84 0.54 -11.76
C LEU A 188 10.64 1.48 -11.92
N GLY A 189 10.64 2.65 -11.30
CA GLY A 189 9.51 3.60 -11.33
C GLY A 189 8.33 3.18 -10.44
N ILE A 190 8.59 2.40 -9.38
CA ILE A 190 7.55 1.84 -8.50
C ILE A 190 7.40 2.73 -7.25
N PRO A 191 6.19 3.18 -6.88
CA PRO A 191 5.96 3.94 -5.66
C PRO A 191 6.14 3.07 -4.41
N VAL A 192 6.69 3.68 -3.34
CA VAL A 192 6.90 3.08 -2.03
C VAL A 192 6.08 3.80 -0.99
N VAL A 193 5.21 3.09 -0.29
CA VAL A 193 4.49 3.58 0.88
C VAL A 193 5.34 3.33 2.12
N HIS A 194 6.07 4.37 2.53
CA HIS A 194 7.02 4.31 3.62
C HIS A 194 6.34 4.50 4.98
N GLY A 195 6.72 3.67 5.94
CA GLY A 195 6.40 3.81 7.36
C GLY A 195 7.64 3.74 8.23
N SER A 196 7.65 4.51 9.31
CA SER A 196 8.70 4.47 10.31
C SER A 196 8.13 4.70 11.70
N ILE A 197 8.70 4.03 12.70
CA ILE A 197 8.31 4.17 14.09
C ILE A 197 9.56 4.26 14.97
N PHE A 198 9.46 5.08 16.00
CA PHE A 198 10.51 5.19 17.02
C PHE A 198 9.87 5.55 18.37
N ARG A 199 9.99 4.68 19.37
CA ARG A 199 9.42 4.85 20.71
C ARG A 199 7.91 5.13 20.68
N PHE A 200 7.52 6.41 20.73
CA PHE A 200 6.14 6.90 20.72
C PHE A 200 5.80 7.70 19.46
N GLU A 201 6.74 7.82 18.53
CA GLU A 201 6.56 8.58 17.29
C GLU A 201 6.41 7.64 16.10
N GLY A 202 5.55 8.02 15.16
CA GLY A 202 5.35 7.32 13.91
C GLY A 202 5.33 8.28 12.74
N GLN A 203 5.73 7.79 11.57
CA GLN A 203 5.76 8.57 10.34
C GLN A 203 5.22 7.74 9.19
N VAL A 204 4.54 8.39 8.26
CA VAL A 204 4.10 7.79 7.00
C VAL A 204 4.20 8.81 5.87
N THR A 205 4.64 8.36 4.71
CA THR A 205 4.72 9.14 3.46
C THR A 205 4.69 8.21 2.25
N VAL A 206 4.53 8.79 1.06
CA VAL A 206 4.65 8.06 -0.21
C VAL A 206 5.82 8.63 -1.00
N PHE A 207 6.78 7.79 -1.32
CA PHE A 207 7.86 8.09 -2.24
C PHE A 207 7.47 7.58 -3.63
N ASP A 208 7.16 8.48 -4.55
CA ASP A 208 6.84 8.14 -5.94
C ASP A 208 7.91 8.73 -6.85
N PRO A 209 8.79 7.91 -7.42
CA PRO A 209 9.91 8.41 -8.22
C PRO A 209 9.49 9.14 -9.50
N LEU A 210 8.25 8.92 -9.97
CA LEU A 210 7.70 9.57 -11.15
C LEU A 210 7.02 10.90 -10.84
N LYS A 211 6.41 11.02 -9.65
CA LYS A 211 5.53 12.16 -9.30
C LYS A 211 6.09 13.06 -8.21
N GLY A 212 6.99 12.58 -7.36
CA GLY A 212 7.42 13.31 -6.17
C GLY A 212 8.85 13.01 -5.71
N PRO A 213 9.15 13.36 -4.46
CA PRO A 213 10.43 13.04 -3.84
C PRO A 213 10.57 11.55 -3.57
N THR A 214 11.80 11.11 -3.35
CA THR A 214 12.19 9.75 -3.00
C THR A 214 12.75 9.70 -1.58
N TYR A 215 13.06 8.53 -1.06
CA TYR A 215 13.65 8.41 0.28
C TYR A 215 14.96 9.17 0.43
N ARG A 216 15.79 9.23 -0.64
CA ARG A 216 17.06 9.97 -0.63
C ARG A 216 16.89 11.49 -0.63
N ASP A 217 15.74 12.00 -1.04
CA ASP A 217 15.41 13.42 -0.88
C ASP A 217 15.06 13.75 0.56
N TYR A 218 14.51 12.78 1.31
CA TYR A 218 14.14 12.92 2.72
C TYR A 218 15.32 12.64 3.65
N VAL A 219 16.06 11.55 3.41
CA VAL A 219 17.26 11.16 4.18
C VAL A 219 18.44 10.99 3.20
N PRO A 220 19.12 12.09 2.83
CA PRO A 220 20.20 12.04 1.84
C PRO A 220 21.40 11.18 2.26
N VAL A 221 21.70 11.19 3.55
CA VAL A 221 22.80 10.44 4.17
C VAL A 221 22.27 9.69 5.39
N PRO A 222 22.60 8.41 5.55
CA PRO A 222 22.20 7.66 6.74
C PRO A 222 22.72 8.35 8.00
N PRO A 223 21.91 8.45 9.06
CA PRO A 223 22.38 8.96 10.34
C PRO A 223 23.46 8.04 10.91
N PRO A 224 24.41 8.58 11.68
CA PRO A 224 25.38 7.76 12.40
C PRO A 224 24.68 6.71 13.29
N PRO A 225 25.22 5.51 13.45
CA PRO A 225 24.61 4.44 14.25
C PRO A 225 24.18 4.87 15.65
N GLU A 226 24.96 5.73 16.29
CA GLU A 226 24.72 6.24 17.65
C GLU A 226 23.44 7.10 17.74
N LEU A 227 23.02 7.70 16.62
CA LEU A 227 21.82 8.55 16.53
C LEU A 227 20.60 7.81 15.99
N ALA A 228 20.77 6.55 15.59
CA ALA A 228 19.72 5.73 14.99
C ALA A 228 19.67 4.32 15.57
N PRO A 229 19.44 4.17 16.89
CA PRO A 229 19.31 2.87 17.51
C PRO A 229 18.14 2.10 16.88
N SER A 230 18.30 0.79 16.77
CA SER A 230 17.25 -0.10 16.28
C SER A 230 16.01 -0.07 17.19
N CYS A 231 14.84 -0.49 16.67
CA CYS A 231 13.65 -0.65 17.50
C CYS A 231 13.85 -1.66 18.65
N ALA A 232 14.77 -2.61 18.49
CA ALA A 232 15.12 -3.57 19.54
C ALA A 232 15.86 -2.91 20.71
N GLU A 233 16.69 -1.91 20.42
CA GLU A 233 17.47 -1.17 21.43
C GLU A 233 16.68 -0.03 22.07
N ALA A 234 15.89 0.70 21.27
CA ALA A 234 15.16 1.88 21.73
C ALA A 234 13.81 1.54 22.40
N GLY A 235 13.26 0.36 22.14
CA GLY A 235 11.90 -0.03 22.50
C GLY A 235 10.84 0.62 21.61
N VAL A 236 9.66 0.03 21.57
CA VAL A 236 8.51 0.54 20.81
C VAL A 236 7.20 0.15 21.50
N LEU A 237 6.26 1.09 21.58
CA LEU A 237 4.90 0.79 22.03
C LEU A 237 4.19 -0.06 20.99
N GLY A 238 3.79 -1.30 21.33
CA GLY A 238 3.34 -2.31 20.39
C GLY A 238 2.12 -1.93 19.53
N VAL A 239 1.26 -1.02 19.99
CA VAL A 239 0.12 -0.52 19.21
C VAL A 239 0.52 0.49 18.12
N LEU A 240 1.66 1.16 18.28
CA LEU A 240 2.09 2.22 17.34
C LEU A 240 2.30 1.71 15.91
N PRO A 241 2.97 0.57 15.68
CA PRO A 241 3.02 -0.03 14.34
C PRO A 241 1.63 -0.33 13.77
N GLY A 242 0.65 -0.65 14.62
CA GLY A 242 -0.75 -0.84 14.22
C GLY A 242 -1.35 0.41 13.58
N VAL A 243 -1.12 1.58 14.19
CA VAL A 243 -1.57 2.87 13.66
C VAL A 243 -0.89 3.17 12.32
N ILE A 244 0.45 3.15 12.30
CA ILE A 244 1.23 3.54 11.12
C ILE A 244 1.03 2.55 9.97
N GLY A 245 1.05 1.25 10.21
CA GLY A 245 0.82 0.25 9.16
C GLY A 245 -0.61 0.29 8.59
N SER A 246 -1.60 0.69 9.40
CA SER A 246 -2.96 0.94 8.89
C SER A 246 -3.00 2.18 7.99
N LEU A 247 -2.24 3.23 8.29
CA LEU A 247 -2.08 4.40 7.42
C LEU A 247 -1.33 4.03 6.13
N GLN A 248 -0.33 3.15 6.21
CA GLN A 248 0.33 2.62 5.00
C GLN A 248 -0.67 1.85 4.12
N ALA A 249 -1.51 1.01 4.69
CA ALA A 249 -2.56 0.31 3.94
C ALA A 249 -3.54 1.29 3.28
N LEU A 250 -3.95 2.34 4.00
CA LEU A 250 -4.83 3.38 3.46
C LEU A 250 -4.18 4.10 2.27
N GLU A 251 -2.93 4.55 2.38
CA GLU A 251 -2.21 5.20 1.28
C GLU A 251 -2.03 4.26 0.08
N THR A 252 -1.76 2.97 0.33
CA THR A 252 -1.68 1.96 -0.72
C THR A 252 -3.01 1.82 -1.49
N ILE A 253 -4.13 1.74 -0.79
CA ILE A 253 -5.48 1.70 -1.41
C ILE A 253 -5.74 2.97 -2.21
N LYS A 254 -5.37 4.15 -1.68
CA LYS A 254 -5.51 5.43 -2.39
C LYS A 254 -4.68 5.48 -3.67
N LEU A 255 -3.47 4.93 -3.66
CA LEU A 255 -2.63 4.85 -4.86
C LEU A 255 -3.25 3.94 -5.92
N VAL A 256 -3.71 2.75 -5.53
CA VAL A 256 -4.34 1.77 -6.44
C VAL A 256 -5.62 2.35 -7.05
N LEU A 257 -6.47 2.96 -6.24
CA LEU A 257 -7.76 3.51 -6.69
C LEU A 257 -7.65 4.93 -7.25
N GLN A 258 -6.48 5.57 -7.16
CA GLN A 258 -6.25 6.97 -7.52
C GLN A 258 -7.25 7.92 -6.82
N LEU A 259 -7.50 7.67 -5.52
CA LEU A 259 -8.45 8.42 -4.71
C LEU A 259 -7.77 9.48 -3.83
N GLY A 260 -8.39 10.66 -3.75
CA GLY A 260 -7.98 11.74 -2.87
C GLY A 260 -6.55 12.21 -3.11
N ASP A 261 -6.00 12.93 -2.13
CA ASP A 261 -4.63 13.44 -2.19
C ASP A 261 -3.71 12.47 -1.43
N SER A 262 -2.82 11.78 -2.16
CA SER A 262 -1.81 10.90 -1.55
C SER A 262 -0.75 11.69 -0.78
N LEU A 263 0.01 11.02 0.08
CA LEU A 263 1.13 11.63 0.82
C LEU A 263 2.41 11.81 -0.02
N ILE A 264 2.32 11.88 -1.35
CA ILE A 264 3.46 12.21 -2.22
C ILE A 264 3.93 13.64 -1.91
N GLY A 265 5.19 13.79 -1.50
CA GLY A 265 5.76 15.08 -1.10
C GLY A 265 5.28 15.60 0.26
N ARG A 266 4.59 14.77 1.04
CA ARG A 266 4.04 15.08 2.35
C ARG A 266 4.42 14.00 3.35
N LEU A 267 4.98 14.38 4.48
CA LEU A 267 5.26 13.48 5.61
C LEU A 267 4.22 13.73 6.70
N LEU A 268 3.47 12.72 7.04
CA LEU A 268 2.59 12.74 8.19
C LEU A 268 3.32 12.14 9.39
N ALA A 269 3.59 12.96 10.41
CA ALA A 269 4.21 12.54 11.67
C ALA A 269 3.14 12.44 12.75
N PHE A 270 3.14 11.35 13.49
CA PHE A 270 2.24 11.07 14.60
C PHE A 270 3.00 11.00 15.91
N ASP A 271 2.57 11.78 16.89
CA ASP A 271 3.03 11.72 18.28
C ASP A 271 1.96 11.01 19.11
N ALA A 272 2.27 9.82 19.61
CA ALA A 272 1.33 9.01 20.37
C ALA A 272 1.15 9.48 21.81
N LEU A 273 2.06 10.26 22.37
CA LEU A 273 1.91 10.81 23.73
C LEU A 273 0.91 11.99 23.73
N ASP A 274 1.03 12.87 22.75
CA ASP A 274 0.16 14.04 22.61
C ASP A 274 -1.06 13.75 21.72
N MET A 275 -1.14 12.59 21.08
CA MET A 275 -2.19 12.23 20.11
C MET A 275 -2.34 13.24 18.97
N THR A 276 -1.21 13.79 18.50
CA THR A 276 -1.20 14.81 17.45
C THR A 276 -0.61 14.30 16.16
N PHE A 277 -1.20 14.74 15.05
CA PHE A 277 -0.65 14.58 13.71
C PHE A 277 -0.11 15.91 13.22
N ARG A 278 1.10 15.90 12.68
CA ARG A 278 1.75 17.04 12.04
C ARG A 278 2.13 16.68 10.63
N GLU A 279 1.90 17.58 9.69
CA GLU A 279 2.28 17.40 8.30
C GLU A 279 3.47 18.29 7.97
N TYR A 280 4.46 17.67 7.31
CA TYR A 280 5.66 18.35 6.78
C TYR A 280 5.72 18.16 5.27
N LYS A 281 6.26 19.14 4.55
CA LYS A 281 6.53 19.02 3.11
C LYS A 281 7.90 18.42 2.88
N ILE A 282 7.97 17.45 1.97
CA ILE A 282 9.22 16.92 1.45
C ILE A 282 9.37 17.41 0.02
N HIS A 283 10.53 17.97 -0.30
CA HIS A 283 10.84 18.46 -1.63
C HIS A 283 11.95 17.59 -2.25
N ARG A 284 11.97 17.51 -3.59
CA ARG A 284 13.11 16.92 -4.30
C ARG A 284 14.37 17.72 -4.00
N ASP A 285 15.46 17.04 -3.65
CA ASP A 285 16.79 17.64 -3.48
C ASP A 285 17.47 17.73 -4.87
N PRO A 286 17.80 18.94 -5.36
CA PRO A 286 18.50 19.09 -6.64
C PRO A 286 19.87 18.40 -6.68
N LYS A 287 20.45 18.05 -5.54
CA LYS A 287 21.71 17.32 -5.42
C LYS A 287 21.56 15.82 -5.49
N ASN A 288 20.34 15.30 -5.31
CA ASN A 288 20.06 13.88 -5.39
C ASN A 288 20.27 13.39 -6.84
N GLN A 289 21.21 12.47 -7.03
CA GLN A 289 21.51 11.87 -8.33
C GLN A 289 20.72 10.57 -8.58
N VAL A 290 20.09 10.03 -7.55
CA VAL A 290 19.27 8.82 -7.64
C VAL A 290 17.83 9.25 -7.98
N THR A 291 17.60 9.51 -9.25
CA THR A 291 16.31 9.94 -9.80
C THR A 291 15.89 9.03 -10.95
N HIS A 292 14.59 8.99 -11.26
CA HIS A 292 14.09 8.15 -12.37
C HIS A 292 14.65 8.59 -13.73
N GLU A 293 14.93 9.87 -13.89
CA GLU A 293 15.57 10.42 -15.09
C GLU A 293 16.99 9.86 -15.28
N ASN A 294 17.67 9.53 -14.18
CA ASN A 294 19.01 8.94 -14.15
C ASN A 294 19.02 7.42 -13.96
N ARG A 295 17.89 6.73 -14.06
CA ARG A 295 17.70 5.32 -13.69
C ARG A 295 18.72 4.36 -14.31
N ASP A 296 19.19 4.63 -15.52
CA ASP A 296 20.16 3.78 -16.20
C ASP A 296 21.56 3.84 -15.57
N ARG A 297 21.86 4.91 -14.81
CA ARG A 297 23.12 5.13 -14.09
C ARG A 297 23.06 4.68 -12.64
N ILE A 298 21.88 4.30 -12.13
CA ILE A 298 21.73 3.84 -10.76
C ILE A 298 22.41 2.47 -10.65
N ASN A 299 23.44 2.42 -9.79
CA ASN A 299 24.10 1.18 -9.41
C ASN A 299 23.45 0.64 -8.15
N ILE A 300 22.92 -0.57 -8.20
CA ILE A 300 22.38 -1.27 -7.03
C ILE A 300 23.55 -1.88 -6.27
N ALA A 301 23.70 -1.51 -5.01
CA ALA A 301 24.82 -1.94 -4.17
C ALA A 301 24.35 -2.24 -2.75
N GLU A 302 25.09 -3.09 -2.05
CA GLU A 302 24.88 -3.33 -0.62
C GLU A 302 25.29 -2.11 0.21
N TYR A 303 24.52 -1.87 1.27
CA TYR A 303 24.70 -0.75 2.20
C TYR A 303 25.13 -1.21 3.61
N ASP A 304 25.93 -2.29 3.72
CA ASP A 304 26.36 -2.88 4.97
C ASP A 304 27.12 -1.92 5.92
N GLN A 305 27.72 -0.87 5.36
CA GLN A 305 28.55 0.09 6.09
C GLN A 305 27.80 0.96 7.11
N TYR A 306 26.48 0.94 7.06
CA TYR A 306 25.64 1.84 7.89
C TYR A 306 24.99 1.16 9.10
N CYS A 307 25.20 -0.15 9.28
CA CYS A 307 24.62 -0.94 10.36
C CYS A 307 25.62 -1.74 11.19
N SER A 308 26.90 -1.77 10.84
CA SER A 308 27.93 -2.41 11.66
C SER A 308 28.97 -1.38 12.05
N PRO A 309 29.30 -1.24 13.35
CA PRO A 309 30.54 -0.60 13.71
C PRO A 309 31.65 -1.40 13.02
N SER A 310 32.49 -0.72 12.23
CA SER A 310 33.74 -1.31 11.77
C SER A 310 34.51 -1.76 13.01
N VAL A 311 34.44 -3.05 13.29
CA VAL A 311 35.35 -3.69 14.26
C VAL A 311 36.70 -3.74 13.54
N ASN A 312 37.55 -2.75 13.85
CA ASN A 312 38.98 -2.85 13.64
C ASN A 312 39.60 -3.69 14.77
#